data_2d919b27c98b657a5b40ae73586da929
#
_entry.id   2d919b27c98b657a5b40ae73586da929
#
_cell.length_a   1.000
_cell.length_b   1.000
_cell.length_c   1.000
_cell.angle_alpha   90.00
_cell.angle_beta   90.00
_cell.angle_gamma   90.00
#
_symmetry.space_group_name_H-M   'P 1'
#
loop_
_entity.id
_entity.type
_entity.pdbx_description
1 polymer ?
#
loop_
_entity_poly.entity_id
_entity_poly.type
_entity_poly.pdbx_seq_one_letter_code
_entity_poly.pdbx_strand_id
1 'polypeptide(L)'
;MTIKKILIVDDSPTERHVLNSLLTKAGYEVVSCDSGDDAIVKAKITMPDLILMDVVMPGLNGFQATRAISRDAATKHIPIVLCTSKSQETDKIWGMRQGARDYVVKPLDKNELLAKITALG
;
A
#
# COMPACT_ATOMS: atom_id res chain seq x y z
N MET A 1 -3.85 16.59 5.69
CA MET A 1 -2.48 16.54 5.16
C MET A 1 -2.49 16.09 3.72
N THR A 2 -1.62 16.66 2.91
CA THR A 2 -1.54 16.31 1.49
C THR A 2 -0.59 15.12 1.31
N ILE A 3 -1.03 14.12 0.55
CA ILE A 3 -0.17 12.99 0.20
C ILE A 3 0.79 13.43 -0.89
N LYS A 4 2.09 13.24 -0.67
CA LYS A 4 3.14 13.58 -1.62
C LYS A 4 4.03 12.38 -1.96
N LYS A 5 4.38 11.56 -0.97
CA LYS A 5 5.24 10.41 -1.12
C LYS A 5 4.45 9.12 -0.88
N ILE A 6 4.52 8.20 -1.83
CA ILE A 6 3.82 6.92 -1.75
C ILE A 6 4.82 5.78 -1.83
N LEU A 7 4.73 4.84 -0.88
CA LEU A 7 5.47 3.59 -0.92
C LEU A 7 4.62 2.52 -1.56
N ILE A 8 5.13 1.91 -2.63
CA ILE A 8 4.49 0.79 -3.31
C ILE A 8 5.16 -0.50 -2.83
N VAL A 9 4.37 -1.47 -2.39
CA VAL A 9 4.85 -2.79 -1.98
C VAL A 9 4.17 -3.86 -2.81
N ASP A 10 4.92 -4.51 -3.69
CA ASP A 10 4.41 -5.55 -4.58
C ASP A 10 5.60 -6.40 -5.04
N ASP A 11 5.45 -7.72 -5.00
CA ASP A 11 6.52 -8.63 -5.41
C ASP A 11 6.66 -8.74 -6.94
N SER A 12 5.68 -8.27 -7.71
CA SER A 12 5.71 -8.28 -9.17
C SER A 12 6.44 -7.04 -9.71
N PRO A 13 7.58 -7.21 -10.41
CA PRO A 13 8.26 -6.07 -11.04
C PRO A 13 7.37 -5.34 -12.05
N THR A 14 6.55 -6.07 -12.79
CA THR A 14 5.63 -5.50 -13.78
C THR A 14 4.59 -4.60 -13.10
N GLU A 15 3.99 -5.06 -12.02
CA GLU A 15 2.99 -4.27 -11.31
C GLU A 15 3.61 -3.06 -10.61
N ARG A 16 4.81 -3.21 -10.03
CA ARG A 16 5.52 -2.06 -9.46
C ARG A 16 5.79 -1.00 -10.52
N HIS A 17 6.19 -1.42 -11.72
CA HIS A 17 6.45 -0.49 -12.82
C HIS A 17 5.19 0.26 -13.24
N VAL A 18 4.08 -0.46 -13.39
CA VAL A 18 2.78 0.14 -13.78
C VAL A 18 2.34 1.17 -12.75
N LEU A 19 2.37 0.81 -11.48
CA LEU A 19 1.98 1.73 -10.40
C LEU A 19 2.92 2.93 -10.30
N ASN A 20 4.22 2.70 -10.42
CA ASN A 20 5.21 3.78 -10.40
C ASN A 20 4.94 4.80 -11.51
N SER A 21 4.73 4.32 -12.74
CA SER A 21 4.44 5.20 -13.87
C SER A 21 3.15 5.99 -13.65
N LEU A 22 2.10 5.32 -13.20
CA LEU A 22 0.81 5.94 -12.95
C LEU A 22 0.92 7.05 -11.90
N LEU A 23 1.54 6.76 -10.78
CA LEU A 23 1.60 7.70 -9.66
C LEU A 23 2.58 8.83 -9.92
N THR A 24 3.70 8.55 -10.58
CA THR A 24 4.66 9.59 -10.96
C THR A 24 4.03 10.58 -11.93
N LYS A 25 3.27 10.10 -12.91
CA LYS A 25 2.55 10.97 -13.84
C LYS A 25 1.48 11.82 -13.15
N ALA A 26 0.93 11.30 -12.06
CA ALA A 26 -0.07 12.05 -11.28
C ALA A 26 0.58 13.07 -10.33
N GLY A 27 1.91 13.14 -10.27
CA GLY A 27 2.63 14.14 -9.49
C GLY A 27 3.13 13.66 -8.13
N TYR A 28 3.04 12.37 -7.84
CA TYR A 28 3.52 11.82 -6.57
C TYR A 28 5.00 11.42 -6.65
N GLU A 29 5.69 11.54 -5.53
CA GLU A 29 7.00 10.92 -5.35
C GLU A 29 6.77 9.46 -4.98
N VAL A 30 7.48 8.53 -5.62
CA VAL A 30 7.26 7.09 -5.44
C VAL A 30 8.52 6.41 -4.93
N VAL A 31 8.36 5.61 -3.89
CA VAL A 31 9.36 4.65 -3.40
C VAL A 31 8.74 3.27 -3.56
N SER A 32 9.54 2.25 -3.84
CA SER A 32 8.99 0.90 -4.00
C SER A 32 9.86 -0.17 -3.34
N CYS A 33 9.24 -1.29 -3.00
CA CYS A 33 9.92 -2.46 -2.51
C CYS A 33 9.13 -3.72 -2.88
N ASP A 34 9.73 -4.89 -2.70
CA ASP A 34 9.21 -6.15 -3.22
C ASP A 34 8.79 -7.16 -2.15
N SER A 35 8.83 -6.79 -0.89
CA SER A 35 8.47 -7.73 0.20
C SER A 35 7.86 -7.01 1.39
N GLY A 36 7.12 -7.78 2.20
CA GLY A 36 6.55 -7.27 3.44
C GLY A 36 7.60 -6.87 4.46
N ASP A 37 8.69 -7.65 4.56
CA ASP A 37 9.79 -7.33 5.47
C ASP A 37 10.46 -6.02 5.10
N ASP A 38 10.73 -5.82 3.80
CA ASP A 38 11.35 -4.57 3.33
C ASP A 38 10.40 -3.39 3.49
N ALA A 39 9.10 -3.62 3.36
CA ALA A 39 8.10 -2.57 3.57
C ALA A 39 8.14 -2.01 4.99
N ILE A 40 8.29 -2.87 6.00
CA ILE A 40 8.39 -2.45 7.39
C ILE A 40 9.61 -1.56 7.59
N VAL A 41 10.75 -1.95 7.02
CA VAL A 41 12.00 -1.17 7.11
C VAL A 41 11.87 0.15 6.36
N LYS A 42 11.39 0.11 5.12
CA LYS A 42 11.28 1.31 4.28
C LYS A 42 10.24 2.30 4.81
N ALA A 43 9.17 1.84 5.41
CA ALA A 43 8.21 2.74 6.03
C ALA A 43 8.86 3.60 7.11
N LYS A 44 9.77 3.03 7.90
CA LYS A 44 10.48 3.77 8.94
C LYS A 44 11.52 4.72 8.37
N ILE A 45 12.23 4.31 7.31
CA ILE A 45 13.32 5.10 6.72
C ILE A 45 12.78 6.24 5.87
N THR A 46 11.79 5.96 5.00
CA THR A 46 11.31 6.94 4.03
C THR A 46 10.14 7.77 4.52
N MET A 47 9.44 7.30 5.55
CA MET A 47 8.27 7.98 6.12
C MET A 47 7.29 8.44 5.03
N PRO A 48 6.73 7.50 4.25
CA PRO A 48 5.79 7.88 3.19
C PRO A 48 4.49 8.42 3.77
N ASP A 49 3.75 9.15 2.97
CA ASP A 49 2.43 9.67 3.35
C ASP A 49 1.33 8.62 3.15
N LEU A 50 1.60 7.61 2.34
CA LEU A 50 0.66 6.53 2.01
C LEU A 50 1.45 5.29 1.60
N ILE A 51 0.93 4.11 1.95
CA ILE A 51 1.47 2.83 1.50
C ILE A 51 0.41 2.10 0.69
N LEU A 52 0.76 1.69 -0.53
CA LEU A 52 -0.05 0.78 -1.34
C LEU A 52 0.57 -0.61 -1.21
N MET A 53 -0.16 -1.53 -0.59
CA MET A 53 0.37 -2.83 -0.17
C MET A 53 -0.35 -3.98 -0.87
N ASP A 54 0.39 -4.81 -1.60
CA ASP A 54 -0.15 -6.08 -2.07
C ASP A 54 -0.25 -7.07 -0.90
N VAL A 55 -1.20 -7.99 -0.97
CA VAL A 55 -1.41 -9.00 0.06
C VAL A 55 -0.62 -10.26 -0.23
N VAL A 56 -0.70 -10.77 -1.47
CA VAL A 56 -0.12 -12.06 -1.83
C VAL A 56 1.34 -11.88 -2.21
N MET A 57 2.23 -12.14 -1.26
CA MET A 57 3.67 -12.04 -1.44
C MET A 57 4.36 -13.21 -0.75
N PRO A 58 5.51 -13.68 -1.26
CA PRO A 58 6.29 -14.71 -0.56
C PRO A 58 6.76 -14.20 0.81
N GLY A 59 6.86 -15.11 1.77
CA GLY A 59 7.29 -14.75 3.12
C GLY A 59 6.20 -13.99 3.86
N LEU A 60 6.53 -12.83 4.41
CA LEU A 60 5.58 -11.98 5.13
C LEU A 60 4.58 -11.39 4.14
N ASN A 61 3.29 -11.71 4.30
CA ASN A 61 2.26 -11.20 3.40
C ASN A 61 1.84 -9.78 3.78
N GLY A 62 0.99 -9.17 2.91
CA GLY A 62 0.56 -7.78 3.10
C GLY A 62 -0.29 -7.56 4.34
N PHE A 63 -1.07 -8.54 4.78
CA PHE A 63 -1.82 -8.44 6.03
C PHE A 63 -0.87 -8.36 7.23
N GLN A 64 0.15 -9.21 7.26
CA GLN A 64 1.14 -9.24 8.33
C GLN A 64 1.97 -7.96 8.36
N ALA A 65 2.41 -7.48 7.20
CA ALA A 65 3.16 -6.23 7.08
C ALA A 65 2.31 -5.03 7.54
N THR A 66 1.05 -4.98 7.14
CA THR A 66 0.11 -3.93 7.55
C THR A 66 -0.02 -3.90 9.07
N ARG A 67 -0.19 -5.06 9.70
CA ARG A 67 -0.31 -5.15 11.15
C ARG A 67 0.95 -4.61 11.84
N ALA A 68 2.12 -5.01 11.38
CA ALA A 68 3.38 -4.56 11.94
C ALA A 68 3.55 -3.03 11.84
N ILE A 69 3.28 -2.48 10.66
CA ILE A 69 3.40 -1.04 10.42
C ILE A 69 2.37 -0.25 11.26
N SER A 70 1.15 -0.75 11.36
CA SER A 70 0.06 -0.08 12.08
C SER A 70 0.22 -0.13 13.59
N ARG A 71 1.03 -1.03 14.11
CA ARG A 71 1.29 -1.17 15.56
C ARG A 71 2.58 -0.52 16.03
N ASP A 72 3.45 -0.13 15.11
CA ASP A 72 4.70 0.54 15.45
C ASP A 72 4.41 2.04 15.68
N ALA A 73 4.85 2.55 16.81
CA ALA A 73 4.63 3.96 17.17
C ALA A 73 5.18 4.93 16.13
N ALA A 74 6.25 4.55 15.44
CA ALA A 74 6.88 5.40 14.41
C ALA A 74 6.07 5.47 13.11
N THR A 75 5.28 4.43 12.79
CA THR A 75 4.63 4.30 11.47
C THR A 75 3.11 4.13 11.53
N LYS A 76 2.53 4.01 12.72
CA LYS A 76 1.09 3.74 12.87
C LYS A 76 0.19 4.80 12.27
N HIS A 77 0.68 6.01 12.07
CA HIS A 77 -0.07 7.11 11.48
C HIS A 77 -0.17 7.04 9.96
N ILE A 78 0.67 6.21 9.32
CA ILE A 78 0.70 6.13 7.86
C ILE A 78 -0.49 5.32 7.36
N PRO A 79 -1.36 5.89 6.51
CA PRO A 79 -2.48 5.13 5.96
C PRO A 79 -1.97 4.06 4.99
N ILE A 80 -2.58 2.88 5.05
CA ILE A 80 -2.25 1.76 4.17
C ILE A 80 -3.51 1.39 3.39
N VAL A 81 -3.38 1.34 2.06
CA VAL A 81 -4.42 0.83 1.17
C VAL A 81 -3.94 -0.50 0.62
N LEU A 82 -4.70 -1.56 0.86
CA LEU A 82 -4.39 -2.88 0.33
C LEU A 82 -4.86 -2.97 -1.11
N CYS A 83 -3.97 -3.42 -2.00
CA CYS A 83 -4.22 -3.54 -3.44
C CYS A 83 -3.94 -4.98 -3.84
N THR A 84 -4.98 -5.80 -4.05
CA THR A 84 -4.81 -7.24 -4.21
C THR A 84 -5.89 -7.87 -5.05
N SER A 85 -5.60 -9.06 -5.61
CA SER A 85 -6.58 -9.89 -6.31
C SER A 85 -7.55 -10.61 -5.38
N LYS A 86 -7.31 -10.63 -4.07
CA LYS A 86 -8.24 -11.22 -3.10
C LYS A 86 -9.47 -10.34 -2.96
N SER A 87 -10.62 -10.84 -3.40
CA SER A 87 -11.84 -10.04 -3.55
C SER A 87 -12.99 -10.45 -2.63
N GLN A 88 -12.80 -11.45 -1.77
CA GLN A 88 -13.86 -11.89 -0.88
C GLN A 88 -14.10 -10.87 0.24
N GLU A 89 -15.32 -10.79 0.71
CA GLU A 89 -15.68 -9.89 1.79
C GLU A 89 -14.87 -10.18 3.07
N THR A 90 -14.61 -11.45 3.35
CA THR A 90 -13.78 -11.86 4.50
C THR A 90 -12.36 -11.35 4.39
N ASP A 91 -11.78 -11.29 3.17
CA ASP A 91 -10.45 -10.72 2.95
C ASP A 91 -10.43 -9.23 3.29
N LYS A 92 -11.45 -8.50 2.87
CA LYS A 92 -11.55 -7.07 3.12
C LYS A 92 -11.70 -6.78 4.62
N ILE A 93 -12.55 -7.52 5.30
CA ILE A 93 -12.74 -7.39 6.74
C ILE A 93 -11.44 -7.67 7.47
N TRP A 94 -10.73 -8.74 7.09
CA TRP A 94 -9.46 -9.10 7.69
C TRP A 94 -8.41 -8.02 7.51
N GLY A 95 -8.32 -7.46 6.28
CA GLY A 95 -7.39 -6.37 5.99
C GLY A 95 -7.65 -5.13 6.83
N MET A 96 -8.92 -4.74 6.96
CA MET A 96 -9.27 -3.58 7.77
C MET A 96 -8.96 -3.81 9.25
N ARG A 97 -9.11 -5.04 9.75
CA ARG A 97 -8.75 -5.40 11.13
C ARG A 97 -7.24 -5.33 11.37
N GLN A 98 -6.41 -5.53 10.35
CA GLN A 98 -4.97 -5.39 10.48
C GLN A 98 -4.51 -3.92 10.53
N GLY A 99 -5.40 -3.00 10.25
CA GLY A 99 -5.12 -1.58 10.31
C GLY A 99 -5.13 -0.87 8.97
N ALA A 100 -5.53 -1.54 7.88
CA ALA A 100 -5.65 -0.88 6.58
C ALA A 100 -6.74 0.19 6.61
N ARG A 101 -6.52 1.27 5.86
CA ARG A 101 -7.48 2.34 5.71
C ARG A 101 -8.52 2.03 4.63
N ASP A 102 -8.12 1.32 3.59
CA ASP A 102 -8.99 0.97 2.48
C ASP A 102 -8.47 -0.27 1.76
N TYR A 103 -9.26 -0.77 0.80
CA TYR A 103 -8.99 -2.01 0.11
C TYR A 103 -9.41 -1.86 -1.36
N VAL A 104 -8.50 -2.14 -2.28
CA VAL A 104 -8.75 -2.06 -3.73
C VAL A 104 -8.47 -3.43 -4.36
N VAL A 105 -9.40 -3.91 -5.18
CA VAL A 105 -9.29 -5.22 -5.83
C VAL A 105 -8.67 -5.06 -7.22
N LYS A 106 -7.69 -5.92 -7.54
CA LYS A 106 -7.08 -5.98 -8.86
C LYS A 106 -8.00 -6.70 -9.85
N PRO A 107 -7.97 -6.37 -11.15
CA PRO A 107 -7.11 -5.36 -11.77
C PRO A 107 -7.49 -3.95 -11.34
N LEU A 108 -6.48 -3.11 -11.10
CA LEU A 108 -6.71 -1.77 -10.57
C LEU A 108 -7.36 -0.86 -11.62
N ASP A 109 -8.43 -0.20 -11.23
CA ASP A 109 -8.99 0.90 -12.00
C ASP A 109 -8.20 2.16 -11.65
N LYS A 110 -7.55 2.73 -12.64
CA LYS A 110 -6.70 3.92 -12.49
C LYS A 110 -7.45 5.07 -11.82
N ASN A 111 -8.65 5.36 -12.30
CA ASN A 111 -9.44 6.48 -11.79
C ASN A 111 -9.92 6.24 -10.37
N GLU A 112 -10.33 5.01 -10.07
CA GLU A 112 -10.74 4.63 -8.72
C GLU A 112 -9.58 4.77 -7.73
N LEU A 113 -8.40 4.28 -8.09
CA LEU A 113 -7.22 4.36 -7.22
C LEU A 113 -6.84 5.82 -6.96
N LEU A 114 -6.76 6.64 -8.00
CA LEU A 114 -6.41 8.05 -7.85
C LEU A 114 -7.44 8.81 -7.01
N ALA A 115 -8.73 8.50 -7.18
CA ALA A 115 -9.79 9.11 -6.38
C ALA A 115 -9.66 8.75 -4.90
N LYS A 116 -9.34 7.48 -4.59
CA LYS A 116 -9.12 7.05 -3.20
C LYS A 116 -7.92 7.74 -2.57
N ILE A 117 -6.83 7.89 -3.31
CA ILE A 117 -5.63 8.59 -2.81
C ILE A 117 -5.97 10.06 -2.53
N THR A 118 -6.66 10.71 -3.44
CA THR A 118 -7.08 12.11 -3.26
C THR A 118 -7.97 12.27 -2.03
N ALA A 119 -8.87 11.33 -1.81
CA ALA A 119 -9.78 11.36 -0.64
C ALA A 119 -9.04 11.20 0.69
N LEU A 120 -7.89 10.53 0.71
CA LEU A 120 -7.07 10.37 1.91
C LEU A 120 -6.21 11.59 2.21
N GLY A 121 -5.88 12.35 1.22
CA GLY A 121 -5.07 13.55 1.32
C GLY A 121 -5.90 14.79 1.18
#